data_a10866b232a9b0dbb5d91dd5afa46d3c
#
_entry.id   a10866b232a9b0dbb5d91dd5afa46d3c
#
_cell.length_a   1.000
_cell.length_b   1.000
_cell.length_c   1.000
_cell.angle_alpha   90.00
_cell.angle_beta   90.00
_cell.angle_gamma   90.00
#
_symmetry.space_group_name_H-M   'P 1'
#
loop_
_entity.id
_entity.type
_entity.pdbx_description
1 polymer ?
#
loop_
_entity_poly.entity_id
_entity_poly.type
_entity_poly.pdbx_seq_one_letter_code
_entity_poly.pdbx_strand_id
1 'polypeptide(L)'
;MLWQGEDVKLRLFLGLGLLFGAAPAAAAQCMLCAQDKAAGIAARKAEVPLRVDVETRLDMGRVAVGAMGGEVEIDPASGARRVRGDVVDLGGFALTGTVTVRGEPGAEVRVILPASVDLESGHGRTARVTGLVTDLSAAPRLGADGRLQFRFGGRLQIAGLDDGDYRGRIPVTVEYQ
;
A
#
# COMPACT_ATOMS: atom_id res chain seq x y z
N MET A 1 -52.81 38.15 -22.36
CA MET A 1 -52.91 39.08 -21.21
C MET A 1 -51.48 39.59 -21.04
N LEU A 2 -51.08 40.66 -21.76
CA LEU A 2 -51.28 42.11 -21.53
C LEU A 2 -50.80 42.49 -20.14
N TRP A 3 -49.71 43.23 -20.13
CA TRP A 3 -49.50 44.67 -19.97
C TRP A 3 -47.97 44.91 -19.88
N GLN A 4 -47.20 45.63 -20.70
CA GLN A 4 -47.20 47.00 -21.15
C GLN A 4 -46.97 48.08 -20.08
N GLY A 5 -45.99 48.92 -20.36
CA GLY A 5 -45.91 50.36 -19.99
C GLY A 5 -44.51 50.73 -19.49
N GLU A 6 -43.59 51.30 -20.33
CA GLU A 6 -43.41 52.77 -20.54
C GLU A 6 -43.07 53.53 -19.26
N ASP A 7 -42.08 54.36 -19.14
CA ASP A 7 -41.78 55.58 -19.88
C ASP A 7 -40.37 56.16 -19.56
N VAL A 8 -39.76 56.59 -20.57
CA VAL A 8 -38.79 57.66 -20.83
C VAL A 8 -38.88 58.83 -19.85
N LYS A 9 -37.75 59.33 -19.34
CA LYS A 9 -37.49 60.79 -19.19
C LYS A 9 -36.01 61.15 -19.32
N LEU A 10 -35.69 61.63 -20.45
CA LEU A 10 -34.54 62.41 -20.82
C LEU A 10 -34.52 63.70 -20.00
N ARG A 11 -33.48 64.01 -19.21
CA ARG A 11 -33.17 65.35 -18.76
C ARG A 11 -31.69 65.66 -19.00
N LEU A 12 -31.54 66.50 -20.02
CA LEU A 12 -30.35 67.24 -20.36
C LEU A 12 -30.10 68.31 -19.27
N PHE A 13 -28.97 68.29 -18.59
CA PHE A 13 -28.43 69.43 -17.87
C PHE A 13 -26.99 69.69 -18.28
N LEU A 14 -26.83 70.78 -19.02
CA LEU A 14 -25.56 71.44 -19.27
C LEU A 14 -25.10 72.11 -17.97
N GLY A 15 -23.88 71.79 -17.49
CA GLY A 15 -23.23 72.44 -16.36
C GLY A 15 -21.72 72.45 -16.58
N LEU A 16 -21.27 73.61 -17.01
CA LEU A 16 -19.88 74.05 -17.19
C LEU A 16 -19.19 74.22 -15.84
N GLY A 17 -17.95 73.67 -15.69
CA GLY A 17 -17.12 74.20 -14.61
C GLY A 17 -16.07 73.29 -14.00
N LEU A 18 -14.85 73.73 -14.21
CA LEU A 18 -13.63 73.59 -13.41
C LEU A 18 -12.74 72.33 -13.57
N LEU A 19 -11.66 72.60 -14.28
CA LEU A 19 -10.37 71.92 -14.23
C LEU A 19 -9.83 71.79 -12.81
N PHE A 20 -9.70 70.59 -12.32
CA PHE A 20 -8.74 70.28 -11.25
C PHE A 20 -7.90 69.07 -11.71
N GLY A 21 -6.64 69.36 -11.95
CA GLY A 21 -5.65 68.34 -12.26
C GLY A 21 -5.42 67.38 -11.06
N ALA A 22 -5.76 66.14 -11.24
CA ALA A 22 -5.35 65.08 -10.37
C ALA A 22 -4.33 64.21 -11.11
N ALA A 23 -3.13 64.22 -10.58
CA ALA A 23 -2.04 63.36 -11.05
C ALA A 23 -2.48 61.88 -10.98
N PRO A 24 -2.16 61.06 -12.00
CA PRO A 24 -2.38 59.62 -11.88
C PRO A 24 -1.38 59.05 -10.87
N ALA A 25 -1.87 58.62 -9.74
CA ALA A 25 -1.13 57.73 -8.85
C ALA A 25 -0.80 56.47 -9.66
N ALA A 26 0.46 56.31 -10.04
CA ALA A 26 0.97 55.10 -10.61
C ALA A 26 0.81 54.00 -9.55
N ALA A 27 -0.26 53.24 -9.63
CA ALA A 27 -0.41 51.97 -8.95
C ALA A 27 0.62 51.04 -9.58
N ALA A 28 1.81 50.95 -8.95
CA ALA A 28 2.76 49.90 -9.21
C ALA A 28 2.07 48.58 -8.80
N GLN A 29 1.33 48.01 -9.71
CA GLN A 29 0.84 46.65 -9.57
C GLN A 29 2.06 45.73 -9.60
N CYS A 30 2.38 45.11 -8.47
CA CYS A 30 3.35 44.06 -8.40
C CYS A 30 2.92 42.93 -9.34
N MET A 31 3.39 42.99 -10.58
CA MET A 31 3.18 41.94 -11.59
C MET A 31 3.92 40.63 -11.22
N LEU A 32 4.80 40.65 -10.22
CA LEU A 32 5.49 39.45 -9.75
C LEU A 32 4.60 38.56 -8.87
N CYS A 33 3.54 39.09 -8.24
CA CYS A 33 2.68 38.28 -7.40
C CYS A 33 1.55 37.56 -8.13
N ALA A 34 1.31 37.89 -9.40
CA ALA A 34 0.24 37.24 -10.17
C ALA A 34 0.70 36.04 -10.98
N GLN A 35 2.02 35.88 -11.18
CA GLN A 35 2.57 34.74 -11.94
C GLN A 35 2.87 33.51 -11.09
N ASP A 36 3.06 33.66 -9.78
CA ASP A 36 3.30 32.50 -8.91
C ASP A 36 2.04 31.74 -8.50
N LYS A 37 0.84 32.27 -8.79
CA LYS A 37 -0.41 31.57 -8.46
C LYS A 37 -0.97 30.72 -9.59
N ALA A 38 -0.41 30.82 -10.80
CA ALA A 38 -0.81 29.99 -11.93
C ALA A 38 0.20 28.90 -12.29
N ALA A 39 1.42 28.94 -11.69
CA ALA A 39 2.40 27.88 -11.85
C ALA A 39 2.21 26.82 -10.75
N GLY A 40 1.31 25.87 -10.99
CA GLY A 40 1.46 24.55 -10.45
C GLY A 40 0.93 24.29 -9.05
N ILE A 41 -0.34 24.50 -8.81
CA ILE A 41 -1.06 23.42 -8.18
C ILE A 41 -1.56 22.53 -9.34
N ALA A 42 -0.64 21.85 -10.00
CA ALA A 42 -0.98 20.56 -10.55
C ALA A 42 -1.56 19.82 -9.34
N ALA A 43 -2.88 19.65 -9.31
CA ALA A 43 -3.53 18.84 -8.31
C ALA A 43 -2.76 17.53 -8.31
N ARG A 44 -1.96 17.28 -7.27
CA ARG A 44 -1.40 15.95 -7.03
C ARG A 44 -2.64 15.10 -6.97
N LYS A 45 -2.85 14.30 -8.04
CA LYS A 45 -3.88 13.27 -8.06
C LYS A 45 -3.71 12.58 -6.72
N ALA A 46 -4.73 12.65 -5.87
CA ALA A 46 -4.64 12.05 -4.55
C ALA A 46 -4.34 10.58 -4.76
N GLU A 47 -3.12 10.18 -4.44
CA GLU A 47 -2.67 8.80 -4.58
C GLU A 47 -3.53 7.97 -3.63
N VAL A 48 -4.20 6.96 -4.17
CA VAL A 48 -5.02 6.06 -3.36
C VAL A 48 -4.08 5.31 -2.42
N PRO A 49 -4.22 5.42 -1.09
CA PRO A 49 -3.30 4.78 -0.17
C PRO A 49 -3.37 3.26 -0.30
N LEU A 50 -2.21 2.60 -0.30
CA LEU A 50 -2.15 1.15 -0.22
C LEU A 50 -2.63 0.66 1.15
N ARG A 51 -3.47 -0.36 1.13
CA ARG A 51 -3.91 -1.10 2.32
C ARG A 51 -3.53 -2.56 2.16
N VAL A 52 -2.95 -3.12 3.21
CA VAL A 52 -2.50 -4.51 3.23
C VAL A 52 -3.30 -5.25 4.30
N ASP A 53 -4.08 -6.22 3.88
CA ASP A 53 -4.91 -7.05 4.75
C ASP A 53 -4.38 -8.50 4.71
N VAL A 54 -4.01 -9.05 5.87
CA VAL A 54 -3.58 -10.46 6.00
C VAL A 54 -4.83 -11.30 6.26
N GLU A 55 -5.22 -12.13 5.28
CA GLU A 55 -6.40 -12.99 5.36
C GLU A 55 -6.09 -14.32 6.06
N THR A 56 -4.94 -14.91 5.73
CA THR A 56 -4.50 -16.18 6.32
C THR A 56 -3.06 -16.07 6.78
N ARG A 57 -2.77 -16.57 7.97
CA ARG A 57 -1.41 -16.65 8.51
C ARG A 57 -0.71 -17.86 7.94
N LEU A 58 0.61 -17.77 7.76
CA LEU A 58 1.43 -18.90 7.40
C LEU A 58 1.42 -19.90 8.58
N ASP A 59 1.05 -21.14 8.29
CA ASP A 59 1.06 -22.25 9.25
C ASP A 59 1.84 -23.43 8.66
N MET A 60 2.86 -23.87 9.34
CA MET A 60 3.74 -24.95 8.88
C MET A 60 3.25 -26.34 9.31
N GLY A 61 2.14 -26.42 10.06
CA GLY A 61 1.60 -27.67 10.59
C GLY A 61 2.39 -28.21 11.80
N ARG A 62 2.23 -29.50 12.09
CA ARG A 62 2.88 -30.16 13.22
C ARG A 62 3.99 -31.06 12.72
N VAL A 63 5.13 -30.97 13.36
CA VAL A 63 6.29 -31.83 13.10
C VAL A 63 6.95 -32.26 14.40
N ALA A 64 7.54 -33.45 14.42
CA ALA A 64 8.49 -33.84 15.42
C ALA A 64 9.90 -33.67 14.86
N VAL A 65 10.80 -33.12 15.64
CA VAL A 65 12.16 -32.81 15.23
C VAL A 65 13.13 -33.68 16.05
N GLY A 66 13.94 -34.45 15.37
CA GLY A 66 14.98 -35.27 16.02
C GLY A 66 16.25 -34.49 16.34
N ALA A 67 17.27 -35.17 16.82
CA ALA A 67 18.49 -34.56 17.35
C ALA A 67 19.28 -33.71 16.35
N MET A 68 19.22 -34.03 15.06
CA MET A 68 19.95 -33.30 14.02
C MET A 68 19.20 -32.08 13.47
N GLY A 69 17.95 -31.88 13.90
CA GLY A 69 17.14 -30.79 13.39
C GLY A 69 16.68 -31.00 11.95
N GLY A 70 16.05 -29.99 11.37
CA GLY A 70 15.60 -30.08 9.99
C GLY A 70 14.82 -28.88 9.51
N GLU A 71 14.12 -29.08 8.42
CA GLU A 71 13.46 -28.01 7.66
C GLU A 71 12.06 -28.42 7.24
N VAL A 72 11.12 -27.47 7.37
CA VAL A 72 9.77 -27.57 6.81
C VAL A 72 9.58 -26.46 5.81
N GLU A 73 9.24 -26.79 4.58
CA GLU A 73 9.01 -25.85 3.48
C GLU A 73 7.54 -25.85 3.07
N ILE A 74 6.97 -24.67 2.82
CA ILE A 74 5.67 -24.51 2.19
C ILE A 74 5.84 -23.71 0.91
N ASP A 75 5.44 -24.33 -0.20
CA ASP A 75 5.40 -23.70 -1.52
C ASP A 75 4.15 -22.84 -1.66
N PRO A 76 4.27 -21.52 -1.94
CA PRO A 76 3.10 -20.64 -1.99
C PRO A 76 2.21 -20.91 -3.20
N ALA A 77 2.75 -21.40 -4.31
CA ALA A 77 1.98 -21.63 -5.52
C ALA A 77 1.08 -22.86 -5.41
N SER A 78 1.62 -23.94 -4.88
CA SER A 78 0.90 -25.22 -4.75
C SER A 78 0.29 -25.46 -3.37
N GLY A 79 0.77 -24.77 -2.32
CA GLY A 79 0.46 -25.07 -0.94
C GLY A 79 1.12 -26.36 -0.43
N ALA A 80 1.99 -26.98 -1.23
CA ALA A 80 2.64 -28.22 -0.88
C ALA A 80 3.63 -28.03 0.27
N ARG A 81 3.54 -28.90 1.26
CA ARG A 81 4.49 -28.99 2.36
C ARG A 81 5.54 -30.07 2.09
N ARG A 82 6.80 -29.74 2.35
CA ARG A 82 7.93 -30.67 2.29
C ARG A 82 8.69 -30.61 3.58
N VAL A 83 9.11 -31.77 4.08
CA VAL A 83 9.98 -31.90 5.25
C VAL A 83 11.31 -32.50 4.85
N ARG A 84 12.40 -32.03 5.48
CA ARG A 84 13.76 -32.48 5.21
C ARG A 84 14.55 -32.56 6.51
N GLY A 85 15.59 -33.39 6.51
CA GLY A 85 16.40 -33.62 7.70
C GLY A 85 15.76 -34.62 8.68
N ASP A 86 16.07 -34.48 9.95
CA ASP A 86 15.56 -35.33 11.02
C ASP A 86 14.21 -34.79 11.54
N VAL A 87 13.23 -34.73 10.61
CA VAL A 87 11.88 -34.19 10.85
C VAL A 87 10.84 -35.21 10.43
N VAL A 88 9.93 -35.52 11.32
CA VAL A 88 8.77 -36.36 11.05
C VAL A 88 7.53 -35.50 10.95
N ASP A 89 6.80 -35.65 9.83
CA ASP A 89 5.52 -34.98 9.63
C ASP A 89 4.45 -35.66 10.52
N LEU A 90 3.90 -34.90 11.45
CA LEU A 90 2.82 -35.34 12.33
C LEU A 90 1.44 -34.94 11.79
N GLY A 91 1.38 -34.39 10.57
CA GLY A 91 0.13 -33.93 9.96
C GLY A 91 -0.27 -32.53 10.42
N GLY A 92 -1.55 -32.25 10.37
CA GLY A 92 -2.12 -30.92 10.61
C GLY A 92 -2.26 -30.14 9.31
N PHE A 93 -2.91 -29.00 9.41
CA PHE A 93 -3.09 -28.11 8.28
C PHE A 93 -1.81 -27.29 8.06
N ALA A 94 -1.22 -27.42 6.87
CA ALA A 94 -0.22 -26.48 6.40
C ALA A 94 -0.91 -25.44 5.54
N LEU A 95 -0.78 -24.17 5.89
CA LEU A 95 -1.44 -23.06 5.22
C LEU A 95 -0.41 -22.05 4.73
N THR A 96 -0.52 -21.67 3.47
CA THR A 96 0.20 -20.50 2.96
C THR A 96 -0.35 -19.22 3.59
N GLY A 97 0.50 -18.26 3.84
CA GLY A 97 0.03 -16.92 4.18
C GLY A 97 -0.67 -16.31 2.96
N THR A 98 -1.83 -15.70 3.17
CA THR A 98 -2.59 -15.02 2.12
C THR A 98 -2.77 -13.56 2.47
N VAL A 99 -2.44 -12.70 1.52
CA VAL A 99 -2.50 -11.25 1.67
C VAL A 99 -3.32 -10.65 0.55
N THR A 100 -4.19 -9.72 0.89
CA THR A 100 -4.89 -8.85 -0.06
C THR A 100 -4.38 -7.43 0.06
N VAL A 101 -3.95 -6.87 -1.05
CA VAL A 101 -3.55 -5.47 -1.21
C VAL A 101 -4.65 -4.72 -1.93
N ARG A 102 -4.97 -3.52 -1.46
CA ARG A 102 -5.95 -2.61 -2.10
C ARG A 102 -5.28 -1.27 -2.34
N GLY A 103 -5.56 -0.69 -3.51
CA GLY A 103 -4.98 0.57 -3.92
C GLY A 103 -5.51 1.05 -5.27
N GLU A 104 -4.72 1.83 -5.99
CA GLU A 104 -5.11 2.38 -7.28
C GLU A 104 -5.23 1.28 -8.35
N PRO A 105 -6.38 1.16 -9.04
CA PRO A 105 -6.59 0.16 -10.09
C PRO A 105 -5.52 0.20 -11.17
N GLY A 106 -4.99 -0.97 -11.53
CA GLY A 106 -3.98 -1.14 -12.57
C GLY A 106 -2.57 -0.67 -12.20
N ALA A 107 -2.39 -0.09 -11.02
CA ALA A 107 -1.07 0.35 -10.57
C ALA A 107 -0.11 -0.82 -10.35
N GLU A 108 1.14 -0.62 -10.72
CA GLU A 108 2.21 -1.57 -10.44
C GLU A 108 2.68 -1.42 -9.00
N VAL A 109 2.93 -2.55 -8.34
CA VAL A 109 3.35 -2.56 -6.95
C VAL A 109 4.56 -3.47 -6.76
N ARG A 110 5.35 -3.18 -5.75
CA ARG A 110 6.43 -4.03 -5.28
C ARG A 110 6.06 -4.60 -3.92
N VAL A 111 6.17 -5.92 -3.79
CA VAL A 111 6.01 -6.62 -2.52
C VAL A 111 7.38 -6.99 -1.99
N ILE A 112 7.65 -6.61 -0.75
CA ILE A 112 8.94 -6.84 -0.08
C ILE A 112 8.67 -7.73 1.13
N LEU A 113 9.35 -8.88 1.15
CA LEU A 113 9.41 -9.80 2.27
C LEU A 113 10.80 -9.76 2.90
N PRO A 114 10.94 -9.97 4.21
CA PRO A 114 12.25 -10.04 4.85
C PRO A 114 13.01 -11.30 4.40
N ALA A 115 14.33 -11.24 4.42
CA ALA A 115 15.18 -12.40 4.10
C ALA A 115 15.02 -13.54 5.10
N SER A 116 14.78 -13.20 6.37
CA SER A 116 14.51 -14.16 7.45
C SER A 116 13.68 -13.54 8.56
N VAL A 117 13.01 -14.39 9.33
CA VAL A 117 12.25 -14.02 10.52
C VAL A 117 12.53 -15.05 11.61
N ASP A 118 12.86 -14.59 12.79
CA ASP A 118 12.96 -15.46 13.95
C ASP A 118 11.59 -15.63 14.61
N LEU A 119 11.25 -16.87 14.92
CA LEU A 119 10.07 -17.28 15.66
C LEU A 119 10.48 -17.64 17.07
N GLU A 120 9.64 -17.34 18.02
CA GLU A 120 9.88 -17.66 19.44
C GLU A 120 8.84 -18.65 19.94
N SER A 121 9.28 -19.59 20.77
CA SER A 121 8.39 -20.46 21.52
C SER A 121 8.11 -19.89 22.91
N GLY A 122 7.04 -20.36 23.54
CA GLY A 122 6.70 -19.99 24.92
C GLY A 122 7.76 -20.32 25.96
N HIS A 123 8.76 -21.12 25.60
CA HIS A 123 9.89 -21.53 26.45
C HIS A 123 11.20 -20.80 26.11
N GLY A 124 11.13 -19.72 25.30
CA GLY A 124 12.30 -18.91 24.93
C GLY A 124 13.23 -19.55 23.89
N ARG A 125 12.79 -20.60 23.21
CA ARG A 125 13.52 -21.19 22.07
C ARG A 125 13.20 -20.47 20.80
N THR A 126 14.13 -20.48 19.85
CA THR A 126 13.99 -19.79 18.57
C THR A 126 14.05 -20.77 17.41
N ALA A 127 13.22 -20.54 16.41
CA ALA A 127 13.30 -21.16 15.10
C ALA A 127 13.35 -20.06 14.05
N ARG A 128 13.89 -20.34 12.87
CA ARG A 128 14.08 -19.32 11.83
C ARG A 128 13.31 -19.66 10.57
N VAL A 129 12.51 -18.72 10.08
CA VAL A 129 11.91 -18.79 8.74
C VAL A 129 12.83 -18.07 7.78
N THR A 130 13.18 -18.74 6.69
CA THR A 130 14.03 -18.21 5.60
C THR A 130 13.38 -18.45 4.24
N GLY A 131 13.94 -17.86 3.19
CA GLY A 131 13.49 -18.11 1.82
C GLY A 131 12.02 -17.78 1.62
N LEU A 132 11.55 -16.70 2.24
CA LEU A 132 10.19 -16.22 2.04
C LEU A 132 10.02 -15.79 0.58
N VAL A 133 9.02 -16.37 -0.08
CA VAL A 133 8.68 -16.11 -1.49
C VAL A 133 7.18 -15.98 -1.66
N THR A 134 6.76 -15.32 -2.73
CA THR A 134 5.35 -15.17 -3.11
C THR A 134 5.05 -15.96 -4.38
N ASP A 135 3.77 -16.15 -4.68
CA ASP A 135 3.27 -16.68 -5.96
C ASP A 135 3.06 -15.60 -7.03
N LEU A 136 3.52 -14.36 -6.78
CA LEU A 136 3.40 -13.24 -7.71
C LEU A 136 4.35 -13.34 -8.91
N SER A 137 3.94 -12.74 -10.01
CA SER A 137 4.82 -12.46 -11.16
C SER A 137 5.88 -11.41 -10.80
N ALA A 138 6.88 -11.24 -11.69
CA ALA A 138 7.98 -10.28 -11.48
C ALA A 138 7.51 -8.81 -11.42
N ALA A 139 6.38 -8.47 -12.06
CA ALA A 139 5.81 -7.13 -12.08
C ALA A 139 4.31 -7.22 -11.72
N PRO A 140 3.97 -7.36 -10.44
CA PRO A 140 2.60 -7.48 -10.01
C PRO A 140 1.86 -6.15 -10.13
N ARG A 141 0.58 -6.23 -10.54
CA ARG A 141 -0.31 -5.08 -10.69
C ARG A 141 -1.62 -5.31 -9.95
N LEU A 142 -2.15 -4.24 -9.39
CA LEU A 142 -3.53 -4.24 -8.88
C LEU A 142 -4.51 -4.45 -10.03
N GLY A 143 -5.53 -5.25 -9.80
CA GLY A 143 -6.59 -5.49 -10.78
C GLY A 143 -7.40 -4.23 -11.12
N ALA A 144 -8.35 -4.36 -12.05
CA ALA A 144 -9.26 -3.28 -12.41
C ALA A 144 -10.16 -2.83 -11.23
N ASP A 145 -10.33 -3.70 -10.25
CA ASP A 145 -11.05 -3.44 -8.98
C ASP A 145 -10.14 -2.83 -7.89
N GLY A 146 -8.88 -2.54 -8.21
CA GLY A 146 -7.89 -2.03 -7.27
C GLY A 146 -7.40 -3.06 -6.26
N ARG A 147 -7.54 -4.37 -6.54
CA ARG A 147 -7.14 -5.46 -5.64
C ARG A 147 -6.04 -6.32 -6.25
N LEU A 148 -5.14 -6.80 -5.38
CA LEU A 148 -4.17 -7.83 -5.67
C LEU A 148 -4.15 -8.81 -4.49
N GLN A 149 -4.43 -10.07 -4.75
CA GLN A 149 -4.31 -11.12 -3.74
C GLN A 149 -3.12 -12.01 -4.10
N PHE A 150 -2.34 -12.37 -3.11
CA PHE A 150 -1.22 -13.28 -3.29
C PHE A 150 -1.01 -14.16 -2.07
N ARG A 151 -0.28 -15.24 -2.29
CA ARG A 151 0.14 -16.15 -1.23
C ARG A 151 1.64 -16.04 -1.04
N PHE A 152 2.07 -16.31 0.16
CA PHE A 152 3.50 -16.43 0.48
C PHE A 152 3.75 -17.69 1.29
N GLY A 153 4.94 -18.22 1.13
CA GLY A 153 5.45 -19.39 1.83
C GLY A 153 6.92 -19.18 2.17
N GLY A 154 7.56 -20.21 2.70
CA GLY A 154 8.95 -20.14 3.11
C GLY A 154 9.40 -21.43 3.76
N ARG A 155 10.60 -21.41 4.33
CA ARG A 155 11.26 -22.54 4.98
C ARG A 155 11.48 -22.25 6.45
N LEU A 156 10.93 -23.10 7.31
CA LEU A 156 11.18 -23.09 8.74
C LEU A 156 12.37 -24.01 9.04
N GLN A 157 13.41 -23.47 9.61
CA GLN A 157 14.57 -24.20 10.11
C GLN A 157 14.45 -24.36 11.61
N ILE A 158 14.53 -25.60 12.09
CA ILE A 158 14.41 -25.95 13.50
C ILE A 158 15.69 -26.70 13.90
N ALA A 159 16.35 -26.22 14.93
CA ALA A 159 17.45 -26.95 15.56
C ALA A 159 16.94 -28.21 16.25
N GLY A 160 17.81 -29.20 16.42
CA GLY A 160 17.40 -30.49 16.97
C GLY A 160 16.88 -30.44 18.40
N LEU A 161 15.94 -31.35 18.72
CA LEU A 161 15.28 -31.54 20.02
C LEU A 161 14.49 -30.29 20.51
N ASP A 162 14.18 -29.38 19.65
CA ASP A 162 13.38 -28.22 20.00
C ASP A 162 11.90 -28.45 19.65
N ASP A 163 11.16 -28.90 20.63
CA ASP A 163 9.70 -28.96 20.58
C ASP A 163 9.09 -27.66 21.06
N GLY A 164 7.92 -27.33 20.57
CA GLY A 164 7.21 -26.13 21.00
C GLY A 164 6.28 -25.53 19.93
N ASP A 165 5.52 -24.55 20.39
CA ASP A 165 4.61 -23.77 19.57
C ASP A 165 5.31 -22.45 19.21
N TYR A 166 5.87 -22.38 18.00
CA TYR A 166 6.66 -21.25 17.53
C TYR A 166 5.77 -20.19 16.87
N ARG A 167 5.97 -18.95 17.28
CA ARG A 167 5.20 -17.81 16.77
C ARG A 167 6.10 -16.65 16.43
N GLY A 168 5.74 -15.92 15.38
CA GLY A 168 6.45 -14.71 14.94
C GLY A 168 5.60 -13.88 14.02
N ARG A 169 6.11 -12.69 13.68
CA ARG A 169 5.47 -11.77 12.73
C ARG A 169 6.33 -11.66 11.49
N ILE A 170 5.73 -11.90 10.34
CA ILE A 170 6.37 -11.71 9.05
C ILE A 170 5.91 -10.33 8.52
N PRO A 171 6.77 -9.31 8.53
CA PRO A 171 6.42 -8.02 7.96
C PRO A 171 6.31 -8.13 6.44
N VAL A 172 5.19 -7.69 5.90
CA VAL A 172 4.95 -7.57 4.46
C VAL A 172 4.87 -6.09 4.13
N THR A 173 5.78 -5.60 3.30
CA THR A 173 5.76 -4.22 2.81
C THR A 173 5.33 -4.19 1.37
N VAL A 174 4.46 -3.25 1.02
CA VAL A 174 3.99 -3.04 -0.35
C VAL A 174 4.11 -1.57 -0.71
N GLU A 175 4.70 -1.30 -1.87
CA GLU A 175 4.96 0.04 -2.37
C GLU A 175 4.47 0.16 -3.81
N TYR A 176 4.00 1.34 -4.22
CA TYR A 176 3.79 1.66 -5.64
C TYR A 176 5.14 1.77 -6.36
N GLN A 177 5.14 1.42 -7.64
CA GLN A 177 6.32 1.58 -8.51
C GLN A 177 6.13 2.73 -9.50
#